data_bc5f8c03dc745f420eef3b8ba2d92d38
#
_entry.id   bc5f8c03dc745f420eef3b8ba2d92d38
#
_cell.length_a   1.000
_cell.length_b   1.000
_cell.length_c   1.000
_cell.angle_alpha   90.00
_cell.angle_beta   90.00
_cell.angle_gamma   90.00
#
_symmetry.space_group_name_H-M   'P 1'
#
loop_
_entity.id
_entity.type
_entity.pdbx_description
1 polymer ?
#
loop_
_entity_poly.entity_id
_entity_poly.type
_entity_poly.pdbx_seq_one_letter_code
_entity_poly.pdbx_strand_id
1 'polypeptide(L)'
;MTTVADSSTLKNITGTILLAGAGKMGGAMLTGWLAGGLDPRRVAVVDPFISPEITALAAKGIALNPDAKAAGFVETMIVAVKPQMFREAGAKLKSFVSDKTSVVSIMAGTTIASLEEVCGGAVVRAMPNTPAAIGRGITVAVAAKKVSAAQRAVADALLRATGSVEWVEDEGLIDAVTAVSGSGPAYVFLLAEELARAGVEAGLPEALATKLARETVAGSGELLHQSDLPSSTLRQNVTSPGGTTAAALGVLMGEPGLRDLMIRAIAAATKRSKELAK
;
A
#
# COMPACT_ATOMS: atom_id res chain seq x y z
N MET A 1 -11.06 11.40 14.08
CA MET A 1 -9.83 11.09 14.88
C MET A 1 -9.17 9.89 14.26
N THR A 2 -8.15 10.09 13.46
CA THR A 2 -7.37 8.99 12.85
C THR A 2 -6.61 8.33 13.99
N THR A 3 -6.99 7.12 14.35
CA THR A 3 -6.23 6.29 15.29
C THR A 3 -4.85 6.05 14.67
N VAL A 4 -3.86 6.82 15.08
CA VAL A 4 -2.46 6.42 14.95
C VAL A 4 -2.40 4.99 15.47
N ALA A 5 -1.88 4.05 14.67
CA ALA A 5 -1.71 2.67 15.11
C ALA A 5 -1.11 2.74 16.52
N ASP A 6 -1.76 2.07 17.47
CA ASP A 6 -1.27 2.07 18.83
C ASP A 6 0.15 1.52 18.81
N SER A 7 1.14 2.41 18.95
CA SER A 7 2.57 2.08 18.88
C SER A 7 2.98 1.03 19.91
N SER A 8 2.07 0.70 20.83
CA SER A 8 2.24 -0.38 21.81
C SER A 8 2.26 -1.76 21.12
N THR A 9 1.52 -1.97 20.01
CA THR A 9 1.36 -3.28 19.39
C THR A 9 2.64 -3.76 18.70
N LEU A 10 3.35 -2.89 17.96
CA LEU A 10 4.62 -3.25 17.31
C LEU A 10 5.74 -3.55 18.32
N LYS A 11 5.77 -2.81 19.44
CA LYS A 11 6.73 -3.04 20.55
C LYS A 11 6.53 -4.39 21.22
N ASN A 12 5.32 -4.93 21.18
CA ASN A 12 4.98 -6.19 21.83
C ASN A 12 5.18 -7.42 20.91
N ILE A 13 5.60 -7.25 19.66
CA ILE A 13 5.93 -8.36 18.77
C ILE A 13 7.23 -9.00 19.29
N THR A 14 7.14 -10.27 19.67
CA THR A 14 8.25 -11.05 20.23
C THR A 14 8.88 -12.02 19.24
N GLY A 15 8.18 -12.39 18.20
CA GLY A 15 8.65 -13.30 17.15
C GLY A 15 9.52 -12.60 16.10
N THR A 16 10.18 -13.39 15.28
CA THR A 16 10.98 -12.90 14.15
C THR A 16 10.08 -12.53 12.98
N ILE A 17 10.25 -11.32 12.47
CA ILE A 17 9.61 -10.82 11.25
C ILE A 17 10.61 -10.89 10.11
N LEU A 18 10.32 -11.66 9.09
CA LEU A 18 11.14 -11.75 7.89
C LEU A 18 10.53 -10.91 6.78
N LEU A 19 11.30 -9.97 6.25
CA LEU A 19 10.94 -9.19 5.07
C LEU A 19 11.65 -9.78 3.85
N ALA A 20 10.89 -10.37 2.94
CA ALA A 20 11.38 -10.83 1.64
C ALA A 20 11.11 -9.77 0.58
N GLY A 21 12.17 -9.07 0.16
CA GLY A 21 12.09 -7.92 -0.73
C GLY A 21 12.07 -6.58 0.03
N ALA A 22 13.18 -5.83 -0.06
CA ALA A 22 13.35 -4.52 0.57
C ALA A 22 13.39 -3.38 -0.46
N GLY A 23 12.64 -3.53 -1.56
CA GLY A 23 12.43 -2.48 -2.55
C GLY A 23 11.60 -1.32 -1.99
N LYS A 24 11.04 -0.47 -2.86
CA LYS A 24 10.31 0.75 -2.43
C LYS A 24 9.24 0.47 -1.38
N MET A 25 8.37 -0.53 -1.60
CA MET A 25 7.28 -0.83 -0.67
C MET A 25 7.78 -1.56 0.59
N GLY A 26 8.60 -2.61 0.43
CA GLY A 26 9.16 -3.33 1.58
C GLY A 26 10.05 -2.42 2.45
N GLY A 27 10.83 -1.54 1.83
CA GLY A 27 11.63 -0.54 2.56
C GLY A 27 10.77 0.48 3.32
N ALA A 28 9.65 0.92 2.73
CA ALA A 28 8.69 1.80 3.42
C ALA A 28 8.08 1.09 4.65
N MET A 29 7.69 -0.17 4.51
CA MET A 29 7.18 -0.97 5.63
C MET A 29 8.23 -1.11 6.73
N LEU A 30 9.46 -1.48 6.39
CA LEU A 30 10.56 -1.61 7.34
C LEU A 30 10.78 -0.29 8.11
N THR A 31 10.83 0.83 7.40
CA THR A 31 10.96 2.15 8.02
C THR A 31 9.80 2.45 8.96
N GLY A 32 8.56 2.16 8.54
CA GLY A 32 7.37 2.32 9.36
C GLY A 32 7.39 1.44 10.63
N TRP A 33 7.82 0.19 10.52
CA TRP A 33 7.94 -0.72 11.69
C TRP A 33 8.94 -0.20 12.71
N LEU A 34 10.12 0.25 12.26
CA LEU A 34 11.15 0.78 13.16
C LEU A 34 10.71 2.08 13.81
N ALA A 35 10.05 2.97 13.06
CA ALA A 35 9.47 4.20 13.60
C ALA A 35 8.35 3.92 14.61
N GLY A 36 7.55 2.86 14.38
CA GLY A 36 6.51 2.38 15.29
C GLY A 36 7.04 1.60 16.52
N GLY A 37 8.36 1.39 16.58
CA GLY A 37 9.03 0.83 17.77
C GLY A 37 9.21 -0.69 17.75
N LEU A 38 9.08 -1.35 16.59
CA LEU A 38 9.50 -2.76 16.44
C LEU A 38 10.99 -2.88 16.73
N ASP A 39 11.37 -3.84 17.60
CA ASP A 39 12.78 -4.12 17.91
C ASP A 39 13.51 -4.58 16.63
N PRO A 40 14.53 -3.83 16.15
CA PRO A 40 15.27 -4.20 14.95
C PRO A 40 15.90 -5.60 15.02
N ARG A 41 16.22 -6.10 16.20
CA ARG A 41 16.76 -7.47 16.40
C ARG A 41 15.74 -8.57 16.10
N ARG A 42 14.46 -8.22 15.96
CA ARG A 42 13.36 -9.10 15.54
C ARG A 42 13.16 -9.11 14.03
N VAL A 43 13.94 -8.34 13.28
CA VAL A 43 13.76 -8.21 11.84
C VAL A 43 14.89 -8.90 11.09
N ALA A 44 14.50 -9.73 10.14
CA ALA A 44 15.40 -10.29 9.13
C ALA A 44 14.95 -9.79 7.75
N VAL A 45 15.89 -9.38 6.91
CA VAL A 45 15.64 -8.95 5.53
C VAL A 45 16.32 -9.90 4.56
N VAL A 46 15.58 -10.40 3.60
CA VAL A 46 16.07 -11.23 2.49
C VAL A 46 15.81 -10.52 1.18
N ASP A 47 16.86 -10.01 0.55
CA ASP A 47 16.81 -9.35 -0.75
C ASP A 47 18.15 -9.54 -1.47
N PRO A 48 18.17 -9.91 -2.76
CA PRO A 48 19.42 -10.02 -3.53
C PRO A 48 20.11 -8.67 -3.72
N PHE A 49 19.38 -7.54 -3.62
CA PHE A 49 19.89 -6.18 -3.86
C PHE A 49 19.57 -5.28 -2.66
N ILE A 50 20.37 -5.37 -1.60
CA ILE A 50 20.20 -4.54 -0.40
C ILE A 50 20.78 -3.15 -0.67
N SER A 51 19.94 -2.11 -0.49
CA SER A 51 20.37 -0.73 -0.64
C SER A 51 21.31 -0.30 0.51
N PRO A 52 22.13 0.75 0.31
CA PRO A 52 22.99 1.30 1.38
C PRO A 52 22.19 1.70 2.63
N GLU A 53 20.97 2.24 2.46
CA GLU A 53 20.09 2.65 3.56
C GLU A 53 19.66 1.42 4.40
N ILE A 54 19.29 0.32 3.74
CA ILE A 54 18.94 -0.93 4.43
C ILE A 54 20.19 -1.54 5.08
N THR A 55 21.33 -1.49 4.39
CA THR A 55 22.62 -1.99 4.94
C THR A 55 22.99 -1.26 6.24
N ALA A 56 22.78 0.05 6.31
CA ALA A 56 23.04 0.83 7.51
C ALA A 56 22.17 0.40 8.71
N LEU A 57 21.00 -0.20 8.47
CA LEU A 57 20.12 -0.70 9.52
C LEU A 57 20.67 -1.97 10.21
N ALA A 58 21.62 -2.69 9.59
CA ALA A 58 22.29 -3.84 10.23
C ALA A 58 22.98 -3.43 11.54
N ALA A 59 23.52 -2.21 11.62
CA ALA A 59 24.10 -1.68 12.85
C ALA A 59 23.09 -1.54 14.00
N LYS A 60 21.78 -1.55 13.70
CA LYS A 60 20.71 -1.56 14.69
C LYS A 60 20.27 -2.97 15.11
N GLY A 61 20.88 -4.02 14.54
CA GLY A 61 20.60 -5.40 14.86
C GLY A 61 19.71 -6.15 13.86
N ILE A 62 19.37 -5.55 12.71
CA ILE A 62 18.62 -6.24 11.64
C ILE A 62 19.53 -7.29 11.00
N ALA A 63 19.02 -8.52 10.87
CA ALA A 63 19.72 -9.58 10.15
C ALA A 63 19.55 -9.42 8.64
N LEU A 64 20.63 -9.34 7.88
CA LEU A 64 20.61 -9.20 6.43
C LEU A 64 20.97 -10.53 5.76
N ASN A 65 20.11 -10.99 4.87
CA ASN A 65 20.26 -12.23 4.10
C ASN A 65 20.67 -13.46 4.95
N PRO A 66 20.04 -13.67 6.14
CA PRO A 66 20.33 -14.87 6.89
C PRO A 66 19.89 -16.12 6.10
N ASP A 67 20.48 -17.25 6.35
CA ASP A 67 19.88 -18.53 5.99
C ASP A 67 18.73 -18.89 6.96
N ALA A 68 17.96 -19.92 6.65
CA ALA A 68 16.81 -20.30 7.47
C ALA A 68 17.21 -20.75 8.90
N LYS A 69 18.40 -21.34 9.06
CA LYS A 69 18.92 -21.75 10.36
C LYS A 69 19.30 -20.55 11.22
N ALA A 70 19.97 -19.55 10.63
CA ALA A 70 20.37 -18.33 11.31
C ALA A 70 19.16 -17.43 11.64
N ALA A 71 18.12 -17.40 10.78
CA ALA A 71 16.88 -16.68 11.04
C ALA A 71 16.07 -17.29 12.20
N GLY A 72 16.25 -18.58 12.47
CA GLY A 72 15.48 -19.30 13.48
C GLY A 72 14.00 -19.42 13.11
N PHE A 73 13.12 -19.44 14.11
CA PHE A 73 11.67 -19.49 13.88
C PHE A 73 11.15 -18.12 13.41
N VAL A 74 10.63 -18.10 12.18
CA VAL A 74 9.96 -16.93 11.60
C VAL A 74 8.47 -16.98 11.97
N GLU A 75 8.02 -16.01 12.76
CA GLU A 75 6.60 -15.89 13.15
C GLU A 75 5.79 -15.34 11.99
N THR A 76 6.27 -14.28 11.36
CA THR A 76 5.60 -13.66 10.21
C THR A 76 6.60 -13.36 9.10
N MET A 77 6.30 -13.81 7.90
CA MET A 77 7.04 -13.48 6.68
C MET A 77 6.24 -12.51 5.83
N ILE A 78 6.80 -11.33 5.55
CA ILE A 78 6.23 -10.36 4.61
C ILE A 78 6.87 -10.60 3.24
N VAL A 79 6.04 -10.91 2.24
CA VAL A 79 6.49 -11.14 0.86
C VAL A 79 6.23 -9.89 0.03
N ALA A 80 7.31 -9.14 -0.24
CA ALA A 80 7.33 -7.87 -0.95
C ALA A 80 8.20 -7.93 -2.22
N VAL A 81 8.43 -9.12 -2.75
CA VAL A 81 9.17 -9.32 -4.01
C VAL A 81 8.32 -8.92 -5.22
N LYS A 82 8.95 -8.70 -6.37
CA LYS A 82 8.21 -8.50 -7.62
C LYS A 82 7.45 -9.79 -7.98
N PRO A 83 6.17 -9.73 -8.39
CA PRO A 83 5.38 -10.93 -8.69
C PRO A 83 6.06 -11.88 -9.68
N GLN A 84 6.77 -11.34 -10.67
CA GLN A 84 7.47 -12.13 -11.70
C GLN A 84 8.61 -12.99 -11.11
N MET A 85 9.21 -12.56 -10.00
CA MET A 85 10.31 -13.26 -9.34
C MET A 85 9.82 -14.23 -8.25
N PHE A 86 8.53 -14.22 -7.94
CA PHE A 86 7.99 -14.93 -6.77
C PHE A 86 8.16 -16.44 -6.89
N ARG A 87 7.88 -17.05 -8.06
CA ARG A 87 8.04 -18.49 -8.25
C ARG A 87 9.50 -18.94 -8.13
N GLU A 88 10.44 -18.15 -8.63
CA GLU A 88 11.87 -18.41 -8.51
C GLU A 88 12.35 -18.26 -7.05
N ALA A 89 11.93 -17.18 -6.38
CA ALA A 89 12.26 -16.96 -4.98
C ALA A 89 11.59 -17.97 -4.03
N GLY A 90 10.48 -18.57 -4.45
CA GLY A 90 9.58 -19.34 -3.61
C GLY A 90 10.25 -20.51 -2.88
N ALA A 91 11.11 -21.27 -3.56
CA ALA A 91 11.82 -22.39 -2.95
C ALA A 91 12.72 -21.93 -1.77
N LYS A 92 13.40 -20.78 -1.93
CA LYS A 92 14.20 -20.17 -0.85
C LYS A 92 13.30 -19.64 0.26
N LEU A 93 12.21 -18.97 -0.09
CA LEU A 93 11.27 -18.41 0.90
C LEU A 93 10.59 -19.53 1.71
N LYS A 94 10.24 -20.63 1.08
CA LYS A 94 9.63 -21.80 1.74
C LYS A 94 10.50 -22.36 2.85
N SER A 95 11.81 -22.27 2.75
CA SER A 95 12.73 -22.76 3.81
C SER A 95 12.60 -22.00 5.14
N PHE A 96 12.03 -20.80 5.14
CA PHE A 96 11.75 -19.99 6.34
C PHE A 96 10.35 -20.23 6.92
N VAL A 97 9.49 -20.99 6.23
CA VAL A 97 8.08 -21.16 6.60
C VAL A 97 7.88 -22.50 7.30
N SER A 98 7.20 -22.46 8.42
CA SER A 98 6.69 -23.62 9.16
C SER A 98 5.17 -23.56 9.22
N ASP A 99 4.54 -24.61 9.76
CA ASP A 99 3.07 -24.65 9.95
C ASP A 99 2.55 -23.55 10.88
N LYS A 100 3.43 -22.92 11.66
CA LYS A 100 3.09 -21.82 12.58
C LYS A 100 3.39 -20.44 11.99
N THR A 101 4.06 -20.36 10.85
CA THR A 101 4.43 -19.10 10.20
C THR A 101 3.24 -18.46 9.52
N SER A 102 3.01 -17.18 9.76
CA SER A 102 2.12 -16.35 8.96
C SER A 102 2.85 -15.80 7.74
N VAL A 103 2.24 -15.90 6.55
CA VAL A 103 2.79 -15.38 5.29
C VAL A 103 1.91 -14.24 4.82
N VAL A 104 2.39 -13.02 4.88
CA VAL A 104 1.67 -11.81 4.44
C VAL A 104 2.25 -11.34 3.12
N SER A 105 1.50 -11.45 2.05
CA SER A 105 1.92 -10.97 0.72
C SER A 105 1.34 -9.59 0.44
N ILE A 106 2.20 -8.70 -0.06
CA ILE A 106 1.80 -7.40 -0.59
C ILE A 106 1.95 -7.31 -2.12
N MET A 107 2.08 -8.46 -2.76
CA MET A 107 2.26 -8.54 -4.22
C MET A 107 0.92 -8.38 -4.95
N ALA A 108 0.91 -7.52 -5.97
CA ALA A 108 -0.22 -7.45 -6.89
C ALA A 108 -0.33 -8.74 -7.72
N GLY A 109 -1.55 -9.16 -8.08
CA GLY A 109 -1.79 -10.26 -8.98
C GLY A 109 -1.41 -11.66 -8.46
N THR A 110 -1.13 -11.84 -7.15
CA THR A 110 -0.78 -13.14 -6.58
C THR A 110 -1.89 -13.58 -5.61
N THR A 111 -2.54 -14.70 -5.89
CA THR A 111 -3.66 -15.20 -5.11
C THR A 111 -3.23 -15.92 -3.84
N ILE A 112 -4.15 -16.05 -2.87
CA ILE A 112 -3.94 -16.85 -1.65
C ILE A 112 -3.56 -18.28 -2.04
N ALA A 113 -4.26 -18.89 -3.00
CA ALA A 113 -3.98 -20.25 -3.45
C ALA A 113 -2.54 -20.38 -4.00
N SER A 114 -2.08 -19.44 -4.80
CA SER A 114 -0.71 -19.42 -5.32
C SER A 114 0.34 -19.24 -4.22
N LEU A 115 0.04 -18.42 -3.21
CA LEU A 115 0.91 -18.22 -2.05
C LEU A 115 1.00 -19.47 -1.17
N GLU A 116 -0.13 -20.15 -0.92
CA GLU A 116 -0.18 -21.41 -0.18
C GLU A 116 0.59 -22.52 -0.90
N GLU A 117 0.48 -22.60 -2.24
CA GLU A 117 1.22 -23.57 -3.05
C GLU A 117 2.73 -23.37 -2.94
N VAL A 118 3.19 -22.12 -3.10
CA VAL A 118 4.62 -21.77 -3.19
C VAL A 118 5.29 -21.72 -1.83
N CYS A 119 4.68 -21.05 -0.86
CA CYS A 119 5.29 -20.82 0.46
C CYS A 119 4.72 -21.74 1.53
N GLY A 120 3.45 -22.10 1.47
CA GLY A 120 2.72 -22.73 2.60
C GLY A 120 2.38 -21.69 3.67
N GLY A 121 2.15 -22.19 4.91
CA GLY A 121 1.83 -21.33 6.06
C GLY A 121 0.39 -20.84 6.12
N ALA A 122 0.14 -19.89 7.02
CA ALA A 122 -1.13 -19.18 7.16
C ALA A 122 -1.09 -17.87 6.38
N VAL A 123 -1.79 -17.82 5.23
CA VAL A 123 -1.63 -16.76 4.23
C VAL A 123 -2.57 -15.59 4.47
N VAL A 124 -2.02 -14.37 4.46
CA VAL A 124 -2.75 -13.10 4.32
C VAL A 124 -2.33 -12.45 3.01
N ARG A 125 -3.29 -12.13 2.16
CA ARG A 125 -3.08 -11.32 0.97
C ARG A 125 -3.43 -9.88 1.28
N ALA A 126 -2.51 -8.96 1.02
CA ALA A 126 -2.69 -7.54 1.27
C ALA A 126 -2.34 -6.72 0.01
N MET A 127 -3.05 -5.63 -0.19
CA MET A 127 -2.83 -4.72 -1.30
C MET A 127 -2.66 -3.30 -0.77
N PRO A 128 -1.40 -2.86 -0.50
CA PRO A 128 -1.08 -1.48 -0.13
C PRO A 128 -1.02 -0.57 -1.36
N ASN A 129 -0.81 0.72 -1.12
CA ASN A 129 -0.52 1.70 -2.17
C ASN A 129 0.70 2.58 -1.83
N THR A 130 1.20 3.30 -2.83
CA THR A 130 2.47 4.05 -2.73
C THR A 130 2.52 5.17 -1.68
N PRO A 131 1.42 5.83 -1.25
CA PRO A 131 1.46 6.78 -0.13
C PRO A 131 1.91 6.16 1.20
N ALA A 132 2.00 4.83 1.29
CA ALA A 132 2.64 4.10 2.38
C ALA A 132 4.04 4.63 2.72
N ALA A 133 4.78 5.12 1.71
CA ALA A 133 6.12 5.70 1.88
C ALA A 133 6.17 6.91 2.85
N ILE A 134 5.04 7.57 3.06
CA ILE A 134 4.90 8.72 3.96
C ILE A 134 3.88 8.45 5.09
N GLY A 135 3.54 7.17 5.35
CA GLY A 135 2.56 6.80 6.38
C GLY A 135 1.11 7.17 6.04
N ARG A 136 0.81 7.48 4.78
CA ARG A 136 -0.52 7.85 4.27
C ARG A 136 -1.10 6.80 3.32
N GLY A 137 -0.61 5.57 3.42
CA GLY A 137 -1.12 4.45 2.64
C GLY A 137 -2.50 4.00 3.10
N ILE A 138 -3.16 3.26 2.22
CA ILE A 138 -4.27 2.38 2.58
C ILE A 138 -3.94 0.98 2.10
N THR A 139 -4.16 0.00 2.95
CA THR A 139 -3.98 -1.41 2.64
C THR A 139 -5.30 -2.14 2.83
N VAL A 140 -5.73 -2.90 1.84
CA VAL A 140 -6.83 -3.86 2.03
C VAL A 140 -6.24 -5.25 2.15
N ALA A 141 -6.67 -6.00 3.16
CA ALA A 141 -6.18 -7.34 3.46
C ALA A 141 -7.31 -8.37 3.51
N VAL A 142 -7.01 -9.60 3.11
CA VAL A 142 -7.87 -10.76 3.23
C VAL A 142 -7.06 -11.93 3.78
N ALA A 143 -7.64 -12.66 4.72
CA ALA A 143 -6.99 -13.79 5.39
C ALA A 143 -7.50 -15.13 4.84
N ALA A 144 -6.60 -16.08 4.60
CA ALA A 144 -6.97 -17.47 4.39
C ALA A 144 -7.59 -18.05 5.66
N LYS A 145 -8.42 -19.10 5.52
CA LYS A 145 -9.13 -19.74 6.65
C LYS A 145 -8.22 -20.26 7.77
N LYS A 146 -6.96 -20.55 7.46
CA LYS A 146 -5.96 -21.05 8.42
C LYS A 146 -5.38 -19.97 9.33
N VAL A 147 -5.57 -18.69 9.00
CA VAL A 147 -5.03 -17.57 9.76
C VAL A 147 -5.75 -17.44 11.10
N SER A 148 -5.03 -17.58 12.19
CA SER A 148 -5.58 -17.38 13.53
C SER A 148 -5.79 -15.90 13.84
N ALA A 149 -6.62 -15.61 14.85
CA ALA A 149 -6.84 -14.23 15.31
C ALA A 149 -5.53 -13.53 15.75
N ALA A 150 -4.61 -14.28 16.39
CA ALA A 150 -3.31 -13.75 16.78
C ALA A 150 -2.44 -13.39 15.58
N GLN A 151 -2.37 -14.25 14.57
CA GLN A 151 -1.63 -13.99 13.33
C GLN A 151 -2.22 -12.80 12.56
N ARG A 152 -3.57 -12.70 12.50
CA ARG A 152 -4.27 -11.55 11.91
C ARG A 152 -3.92 -10.25 12.64
N ALA A 153 -3.86 -10.25 13.97
CA ALA A 153 -3.48 -9.08 14.77
C ALA A 153 -2.05 -8.62 14.51
N VAL A 154 -1.09 -9.55 14.41
CA VAL A 154 0.30 -9.22 14.05
C VAL A 154 0.37 -8.67 12.63
N ALA A 155 -0.29 -9.29 11.66
CA ALA A 155 -0.36 -8.80 10.28
C ALA A 155 -0.97 -7.38 10.22
N ASP A 156 -2.07 -7.14 10.93
CA ASP A 156 -2.72 -5.83 11.01
C ASP A 156 -1.77 -4.77 11.55
N ALA A 157 -1.06 -5.04 12.64
CA ALA A 157 -0.10 -4.11 13.24
C ALA A 157 1.06 -3.77 12.28
N LEU A 158 1.60 -4.78 11.58
CA LEU A 158 2.66 -4.58 10.60
C LEU A 158 2.20 -3.76 9.38
N LEU A 159 0.98 -3.98 8.91
CA LEU A 159 0.41 -3.25 7.78
C LEU A 159 0.06 -1.80 8.18
N ARG A 160 -0.51 -1.58 9.38
CA ARG A 160 -0.87 -0.23 9.88
C ARG A 160 0.32 0.69 10.09
N ALA A 161 1.53 0.17 10.17
CA ALA A 161 2.74 1.00 10.25
C ALA A 161 2.94 1.93 9.04
N THR A 162 2.23 1.71 7.95
CA THR A 162 2.32 2.50 6.71
C THR A 162 1.02 3.23 6.33
N GLY A 163 -0.01 3.16 7.19
CA GLY A 163 -1.29 3.83 6.96
C GLY A 163 -2.50 3.04 7.45
N SER A 164 -3.66 3.31 6.89
CA SER A 164 -4.91 2.64 7.23
C SER A 164 -4.95 1.21 6.72
N VAL A 165 -5.66 0.32 7.43
CA VAL A 165 -5.87 -1.08 7.02
C VAL A 165 -7.34 -1.41 7.13
N GLU A 166 -7.87 -1.97 6.04
CA GLU A 166 -9.23 -2.52 5.97
C GLU A 166 -9.16 -4.03 5.69
N TRP A 167 -10.05 -4.79 6.30
CA TRP A 167 -10.12 -6.22 6.10
C TRP A 167 -11.38 -6.59 5.35
N VAL A 168 -11.22 -7.47 4.36
CA VAL A 168 -12.34 -8.04 3.59
C VAL A 168 -12.35 -9.57 3.73
N GLU A 169 -13.51 -10.17 3.56
CA GLU A 169 -13.66 -11.63 3.64
C GLU A 169 -13.59 -12.29 2.24
N ASP A 170 -13.85 -11.53 1.17
CA ASP A 170 -13.83 -12.01 -0.21
C ASP A 170 -12.57 -11.57 -0.93
N GLU A 171 -11.70 -12.52 -1.27
CA GLU A 171 -10.48 -12.27 -2.07
C GLU A 171 -10.79 -11.66 -3.43
N GLY A 172 -11.96 -11.94 -4.01
CA GLY A 172 -12.39 -11.39 -5.30
C GLY A 172 -12.49 -9.87 -5.34
N LEU A 173 -12.59 -9.21 -4.18
CA LEU A 173 -12.57 -7.75 -4.06
C LEU A 173 -11.20 -7.12 -4.31
N ILE A 174 -10.10 -7.88 -4.15
CA ILE A 174 -8.73 -7.33 -4.23
C ILE A 174 -8.41 -6.77 -5.62
N ASP A 175 -9.02 -7.28 -6.68
CA ASP A 175 -8.80 -6.72 -8.03
C ASP A 175 -9.41 -5.32 -8.18
N ALA A 176 -10.61 -5.11 -7.64
CA ALA A 176 -11.23 -3.78 -7.60
C ALA A 176 -10.47 -2.84 -6.65
N VAL A 177 -10.00 -3.34 -5.51
CA VAL A 177 -9.10 -2.62 -4.59
C VAL A 177 -7.82 -2.18 -5.31
N THR A 178 -7.20 -3.07 -6.07
CA THR A 178 -6.01 -2.75 -6.86
C THR A 178 -6.28 -1.62 -7.85
N ALA A 179 -7.44 -1.66 -8.53
CA ALA A 179 -7.84 -0.61 -9.47
C ALA A 179 -8.08 0.74 -8.77
N VAL A 180 -8.76 0.74 -7.61
CA VAL A 180 -9.15 1.98 -6.91
C VAL A 180 -7.99 2.57 -6.11
N SER A 181 -7.34 1.78 -5.25
CA SER A 181 -6.33 2.28 -4.31
C SER A 181 -4.90 1.96 -4.74
N GLY A 182 -4.63 0.77 -5.28
CA GLY A 182 -3.30 0.39 -5.74
C GLY A 182 -2.81 1.25 -6.90
N SER A 183 -3.66 1.44 -7.91
CA SER A 183 -3.40 2.28 -9.09
C SER A 183 -3.79 3.75 -8.86
N GLY A 184 -4.67 4.02 -7.90
CA GLY A 184 -5.23 5.35 -7.61
C GLY A 184 -4.23 6.50 -7.51
N PRO A 185 -3.07 6.33 -6.86
CA PRO A 185 -2.06 7.39 -6.80
C PRO A 185 -1.65 7.92 -8.17
N ALA A 186 -1.56 7.03 -9.20
CA ALA A 186 -1.24 7.46 -10.56
C ALA A 186 -2.33 8.36 -11.16
N TYR A 187 -3.60 8.14 -10.83
CA TYR A 187 -4.71 8.98 -11.30
C TYR A 187 -4.66 10.38 -10.68
N VAL A 188 -4.28 10.44 -9.40
CA VAL A 188 -4.10 11.72 -8.68
C VAL A 188 -2.90 12.49 -9.22
N PHE A 189 -1.81 11.80 -9.56
CA PHE A 189 -0.64 12.44 -10.17
C PHE A 189 -0.97 12.96 -11.58
N LEU A 190 -1.72 12.19 -12.37
CA LEU A 190 -2.22 12.64 -13.67
C LEU A 190 -3.14 13.85 -13.53
N LEU A 191 -4.02 13.88 -12.53
CA LEU A 191 -4.87 15.04 -12.26
C LEU A 191 -4.01 16.30 -12.00
N ALA A 192 -2.95 16.18 -11.21
CA ALA A 192 -2.06 17.31 -10.94
C ALA A 192 -1.33 17.77 -12.21
N GLU A 193 -0.91 16.83 -13.07
CA GLU A 193 -0.28 17.11 -14.36
C GLU A 193 -1.22 17.84 -15.30
N GLU A 194 -2.45 17.35 -15.48
CA GLU A 194 -3.43 17.97 -16.40
C GLU A 194 -3.95 19.30 -15.86
N LEU A 195 -4.07 19.46 -14.54
CA LEU A 195 -4.44 20.75 -13.95
C LEU A 195 -3.36 21.81 -14.20
N ALA A 196 -2.07 21.44 -14.12
CA ALA A 196 -0.98 22.33 -14.46
C ALA A 196 -1.01 22.71 -15.95
N ARG A 197 -1.21 21.72 -16.83
CA ARG A 197 -1.30 21.94 -18.29
C ARG A 197 -2.45 22.88 -18.64
N ALA A 198 -3.64 22.65 -18.07
CA ALA A 198 -4.78 23.53 -18.26
C ALA A 198 -4.55 24.95 -17.72
N GLY A 199 -3.78 25.09 -16.64
CA GLY A 199 -3.35 26.40 -16.13
C GLY A 199 -2.49 27.18 -17.10
N VAL A 200 -1.56 26.49 -17.80
CA VAL A 200 -0.72 27.11 -18.86
C VAL A 200 -1.61 27.56 -20.03
N GLU A 201 -2.53 26.75 -20.48
CA GLU A 201 -3.51 27.11 -21.54
C GLU A 201 -4.40 28.30 -21.13
N ALA A 202 -4.66 28.47 -19.85
CA ALA A 202 -5.37 29.62 -19.29
C ALA A 202 -4.51 30.88 -19.14
N GLY A 203 -3.20 30.82 -19.53
CA GLY A 203 -2.28 31.96 -19.54
C GLY A 203 -1.34 32.07 -18.34
N LEU A 204 -1.27 31.05 -17.46
CA LEU A 204 -0.31 31.06 -16.37
C LEU A 204 1.11 30.68 -16.86
N PRO A 205 2.17 31.28 -16.30
CA PRO A 205 3.51 30.77 -16.50
C PRO A 205 3.63 29.32 -16.02
N GLU A 206 4.33 28.46 -16.75
CA GLU A 206 4.44 27.02 -16.50
C GLU A 206 4.87 26.67 -15.06
N ALA A 207 5.89 27.37 -14.55
CA ALA A 207 6.38 27.15 -13.18
C ALA A 207 5.28 27.46 -12.13
N LEU A 208 4.50 28.50 -12.35
CA LEU A 208 3.39 28.87 -11.47
C LEU A 208 2.24 27.87 -11.57
N ALA A 209 1.83 27.50 -12.79
CA ALA A 209 0.78 26.52 -13.02
C ALA A 209 1.11 25.16 -12.35
N THR A 210 2.34 24.67 -12.52
CA THR A 210 2.84 23.43 -11.89
C THR A 210 2.76 23.52 -10.36
N LYS A 211 3.23 24.62 -9.77
CA LYS A 211 3.20 24.81 -8.32
C LYS A 211 1.76 24.85 -7.81
N LEU A 212 0.89 25.63 -8.43
CA LEU A 212 -0.51 25.73 -8.03
C LEU A 212 -1.22 24.36 -8.09
N ALA A 213 -1.05 23.61 -9.17
CA ALA A 213 -1.67 22.30 -9.32
C ALA A 213 -1.22 21.32 -8.23
N ARG A 214 0.10 21.24 -7.97
CA ARG A 214 0.65 20.35 -6.93
C ARG A 214 0.16 20.71 -5.53
N GLU A 215 0.23 21.98 -5.15
CA GLU A 215 -0.21 22.43 -3.84
C GLU A 215 -1.72 22.28 -3.65
N THR A 216 -2.52 22.51 -4.71
CA THR A 216 -3.97 22.31 -4.68
C THR A 216 -4.33 20.85 -4.45
N VAL A 217 -3.69 19.92 -5.19
CA VAL A 217 -3.97 18.48 -5.03
C VAL A 217 -3.49 17.99 -3.67
N ALA A 218 -2.28 18.37 -3.25
CA ALA A 218 -1.72 17.96 -1.96
C ALA A 218 -2.56 18.50 -0.78
N GLY A 219 -2.90 19.79 -0.79
CA GLY A 219 -3.71 20.41 0.24
C GLY A 219 -5.13 19.87 0.30
N SER A 220 -5.76 19.61 -0.85
CA SER A 220 -7.09 18.98 -0.90
C SER A 220 -7.06 17.54 -0.38
N GLY A 221 -6.02 16.78 -0.67
CA GLY A 221 -5.81 15.44 -0.13
C GLY A 221 -5.63 15.44 1.39
N GLU A 222 -4.86 16.40 1.92
CA GLU A 222 -4.70 16.53 3.37
C GLU A 222 -6.01 16.99 4.04
N LEU A 223 -6.77 17.87 3.42
CA LEU A 223 -8.08 18.27 3.93
C LEU A 223 -9.08 17.10 3.96
N LEU A 224 -9.08 16.25 2.92
CA LEU A 224 -9.84 14.98 2.92
C LEU A 224 -9.42 14.06 4.08
N HIS A 225 -8.11 13.98 4.36
CA HIS A 225 -7.59 13.12 5.41
C HIS A 225 -7.96 13.60 6.81
N GLN A 226 -7.98 14.92 7.03
CA GLN A 226 -8.29 15.52 8.34
C GLN A 226 -9.79 15.70 8.59
N SER A 227 -10.64 15.53 7.58
CA SER A 227 -12.07 15.77 7.67
C SER A 227 -12.88 14.48 7.66
N ASP A 228 -13.85 14.37 8.56
CA ASP A 228 -14.85 13.29 8.56
C ASP A 228 -16.02 13.58 7.61
N LEU A 229 -16.04 14.74 6.95
CA LEU A 229 -17.12 15.12 6.02
C LEU A 229 -17.03 14.31 4.72
N PRO A 230 -18.18 13.92 4.14
CA PRO A 230 -18.20 13.33 2.80
C PRO A 230 -17.51 14.22 1.76
N SER A 231 -16.79 13.62 0.80
CA SER A 231 -16.12 14.36 -0.27
C SER A 231 -17.08 15.28 -1.06
N SER A 232 -18.34 14.89 -1.20
CA SER A 232 -19.39 15.71 -1.82
C SER A 232 -19.67 17.00 -1.05
N THR A 233 -19.65 16.93 0.29
CA THR A 233 -19.82 18.09 1.17
C THR A 233 -18.62 19.03 1.09
N LEU A 234 -17.40 18.49 1.13
CA LEU A 234 -16.19 19.31 0.95
C LEU A 234 -16.19 20.03 -0.39
N ARG A 235 -16.60 19.35 -1.48
CA ARG A 235 -16.77 19.97 -2.79
C ARG A 235 -17.81 21.09 -2.76
N GLN A 236 -18.96 20.88 -2.14
CA GLN A 236 -20.01 21.90 -2.02
C GLN A 236 -19.56 23.13 -1.25
N ASN A 237 -18.80 22.95 -0.17
CA ASN A 237 -18.28 24.03 0.68
C ASN A 237 -17.38 25.03 -0.07
N VAL A 238 -16.78 24.61 -1.20
CA VAL A 238 -15.93 25.46 -2.05
C VAL A 238 -16.64 25.88 -3.34
N THR A 239 -17.97 25.70 -3.44
CA THR A 239 -18.76 25.94 -4.65
C THR A 239 -19.84 26.99 -4.37
N SER A 240 -19.58 28.24 -4.71
CA SER A 240 -20.58 29.30 -4.64
C SER A 240 -21.51 29.26 -5.85
N PRO A 241 -22.84 29.54 -5.68
CA PRO A 241 -23.78 29.64 -6.80
C PRO A 241 -23.31 30.69 -7.81
N GLY A 242 -23.25 30.30 -9.09
CA GLY A 242 -22.80 31.19 -10.18
C GLY A 242 -21.30 31.53 -10.18
N GLY A 243 -20.51 30.93 -9.26
CA GLY A 243 -19.09 31.17 -9.18
C GLY A 243 -18.25 30.35 -10.17
N THR A 244 -16.95 30.62 -10.21
CA THR A 244 -15.99 29.95 -11.11
C THR A 244 -15.95 28.44 -10.88
N THR A 245 -16.00 28.00 -9.61
CA THR A 245 -16.05 26.58 -9.24
C THR A 245 -17.30 25.89 -9.80
N ALA A 246 -18.48 26.56 -9.71
CA ALA A 246 -19.70 26.00 -10.25
C ALA A 246 -19.65 25.84 -11.79
N ALA A 247 -19.05 26.81 -12.50
CA ALA A 247 -18.85 26.73 -13.94
C ALA A 247 -17.93 25.57 -14.33
N ALA A 248 -16.80 25.42 -13.66
CA ALA A 248 -15.85 24.33 -13.89
C ALA A 248 -16.47 22.95 -13.58
N LEU A 249 -17.20 22.83 -12.46
CA LEU A 249 -17.91 21.60 -12.10
C LEU A 249 -19.01 21.25 -13.10
N GLY A 250 -19.68 22.24 -13.73
CA GLY A 250 -20.62 22.01 -14.79
C GLY A 250 -20.01 21.24 -15.97
N VAL A 251 -18.76 21.51 -16.32
CA VAL A 251 -18.01 20.74 -17.32
C VAL A 251 -17.60 19.37 -16.81
N LEU A 252 -16.98 19.30 -15.63
CA LEU A 252 -16.44 18.04 -15.09
C LEU A 252 -17.52 17.01 -14.73
N MET A 253 -18.70 17.48 -14.36
CA MET A 253 -19.87 16.66 -14.01
C MET A 253 -20.87 16.50 -15.15
N GLY A 254 -20.61 17.09 -16.32
CA GLY A 254 -21.44 16.93 -17.53
C GLY A 254 -21.36 15.51 -18.09
N GLU A 255 -22.07 15.27 -19.20
CA GLU A 255 -22.09 13.99 -19.92
C GLU A 255 -21.51 14.15 -21.33
N PRO A 256 -20.42 13.41 -21.68
CA PRO A 256 -19.58 12.58 -20.86
C PRO A 256 -18.69 13.41 -19.95
N GLY A 257 -18.54 13.01 -18.68
CA GLY A 257 -17.75 13.71 -17.67
C GLY A 257 -16.74 12.84 -16.93
N LEU A 258 -16.23 13.38 -15.84
CA LEU A 258 -15.23 12.69 -15.00
C LEU A 258 -15.76 11.34 -14.50
N ARG A 259 -17.07 11.25 -14.17
CA ARG A 259 -17.71 10.01 -13.74
C ARG A 259 -17.51 8.88 -14.75
N ASP A 260 -17.81 9.15 -16.03
CA ASP A 260 -17.75 8.13 -17.09
C ASP A 260 -16.31 7.70 -17.37
N LEU A 261 -15.37 8.65 -17.31
CA LEU A 261 -13.95 8.37 -17.43
C LEU A 261 -13.47 7.45 -16.30
N MET A 262 -13.83 7.77 -15.04
CA MET A 262 -13.43 6.98 -13.88
C MET A 262 -14.03 5.57 -13.91
N ILE A 263 -15.30 5.41 -14.28
CA ILE A 263 -15.94 4.09 -14.41
C ILE A 263 -15.16 3.23 -15.43
N ARG A 264 -14.85 3.78 -16.61
CA ARG A 264 -14.11 3.05 -17.64
C ARG A 264 -12.67 2.74 -17.21
N ALA A 265 -11.98 3.67 -16.59
CA ALA A 265 -10.62 3.50 -16.11
C ALA A 265 -10.52 2.39 -15.04
N ILE A 266 -11.42 2.43 -14.04
CA ILE A 266 -11.47 1.42 -12.98
C ILE A 266 -11.86 0.05 -13.55
N ALA A 267 -12.82 -0.02 -14.50
CA ALA A 267 -13.16 -1.28 -15.15
C ALA A 267 -11.97 -1.89 -15.91
N ALA A 268 -11.23 -1.08 -16.67
CA ALA A 268 -10.03 -1.50 -17.39
C ALA A 268 -8.93 -2.01 -16.43
N ALA A 269 -8.66 -1.28 -15.36
CA ALA A 269 -7.67 -1.66 -14.36
C ALA A 269 -8.06 -2.95 -13.62
N THR A 270 -9.33 -3.09 -13.23
CA THR A 270 -9.86 -4.30 -12.58
C THR A 270 -9.74 -5.52 -13.49
N LYS A 271 -10.10 -5.37 -14.79
CA LYS A 271 -9.93 -6.43 -15.79
C LYS A 271 -8.46 -6.84 -15.88
N ARG A 272 -7.55 -5.87 -15.98
CA ARG A 272 -6.11 -6.15 -16.08
C ARG A 272 -5.56 -6.82 -14.83
N SER A 273 -6.02 -6.43 -13.64
CA SER A 273 -5.64 -7.09 -12.38
C SER A 273 -6.02 -8.58 -12.40
N LYS A 274 -7.24 -8.92 -12.83
CA LYS A 274 -7.69 -10.32 -12.99
C LYS A 274 -6.86 -11.12 -13.98
N GLU A 275 -6.44 -10.51 -15.09
CA GLU A 275 -5.58 -11.15 -16.09
C GLU A 275 -4.17 -11.46 -15.56
N LEU A 276 -3.68 -10.65 -14.60
CA LEU A 276 -2.38 -10.83 -13.96
C LEU A 276 -2.43 -11.81 -12.78
N ALA A 277 -3.61 -12.04 -12.21
CA ALA A 277 -3.84 -13.00 -11.13
C ALA A 277 -3.83 -14.43 -11.71
N LYS A 278 -2.64 -15.04 -11.80
CA LYS A 278 -2.42 -16.43 -12.27
C LYS A 278 -1.69 -17.24 -11.20
#